data_1023f6ee4042408ca90ea5ddccd1b3c7
#
_entry.id   1023f6ee4042408ca90ea5ddccd1b3c7
#
_cell.length_a   1.000
_cell.length_b   1.000
_cell.length_c   1.000
_cell.angle_alpha   90.00
_cell.angle_beta   90.00
_cell.angle_gamma   90.00
#
_symmetry.space_group_name_H-M   'P 1'
#
loop_
_entity.id
_entity.type
_entity.pdbx_description
1 polymer ?
#
loop_
_entity_poly.entity_id
_entity_poly.type
_entity_poly.pdbx_seq_one_letter_code
_entity_poly.pdbx_strand_id
1 'polypeptide(L)'
;MLYAGEKYRGKPTRVFAYYASPKTLGKGGDDNVPGIVLVHGGGGTAFANWVELWAKRGYAAIAMDLAGCGEGRQRLPDGGPNQSHTEMFSTIDEPLENQWSYHAVANVVRGHSLLRSFKEVDADRIALTGISWGGYLTCIVAGVDDRFTVAMPVYGCGYLRENSVWKKEEFGKMTQSQSDKWHRLWDPSRYIGSAKMPVMFLNGTNDFAYPMDSYAKTCKLVQGEKNYSIQLQMQHGHIFDFPEFFLFVDQYIRKGTPMPLVARP
;
A
#
# COMPACT_ATOMS: atom_id res chain seq x y z
N MET A 1 0.53 2.50 -18.50
CA MET A 1 1.09 3.87 -18.57
C MET A 1 2.40 3.98 -17.81
N LEU A 2 3.16 5.08 -18.03
CA LEU A 2 4.36 5.39 -17.27
C LEU A 2 4.23 6.79 -16.68
N TYR A 3 4.66 6.98 -15.42
CA TYR A 3 4.76 8.30 -14.80
C TYR A 3 6.14 8.52 -14.16
N ALA A 4 6.50 9.77 -13.86
CA ALA A 4 7.80 10.12 -13.28
C ALA A 4 7.91 9.63 -11.84
N GLY A 5 8.96 8.86 -11.54
CA GLY A 5 9.40 8.52 -10.18
C GLY A 5 10.40 9.52 -9.62
N GLU A 6 10.93 9.23 -8.43
CA GLU A 6 12.05 9.97 -7.84
C GLU A 6 13.37 9.62 -8.53
N LYS A 7 14.36 10.50 -8.43
CA LYS A 7 15.69 10.18 -8.97
C LYS A 7 16.33 9.04 -8.17
N TYR A 8 16.84 8.04 -8.86
CA TYR A 8 17.59 6.94 -8.27
C TYR A 8 19.05 7.03 -8.69
N ARG A 9 19.96 7.16 -7.72
CA ARG A 9 21.39 7.37 -7.95
C ARG A 9 21.65 8.53 -8.93
N GLY A 10 20.93 9.64 -8.73
CA GLY A 10 21.02 10.85 -9.53
C GLY A 10 20.35 10.82 -10.90
N LYS A 11 19.81 9.67 -11.34
CA LYS A 11 19.15 9.51 -12.65
C LYS A 11 17.64 9.59 -12.53
N PRO A 12 16.92 10.25 -13.47
CA PRO A 12 15.48 10.22 -13.52
C PRO A 12 14.95 8.78 -13.65
N THR A 13 13.81 8.50 -13.01
CA THR A 13 13.15 7.21 -13.11
C THR A 13 11.72 7.32 -13.61
N ARG A 14 11.19 6.22 -14.16
CA ARG A 14 9.78 6.06 -14.48
C ARG A 14 9.19 4.86 -13.76
N VAL A 15 7.91 4.99 -13.44
CA VAL A 15 7.11 3.98 -12.76
C VAL A 15 6.03 3.49 -13.71
N PHE A 16 5.94 2.19 -13.88
CA PHE A 16 4.86 1.57 -14.65
C PHE A 16 3.61 1.42 -13.79
N ALA A 17 2.44 1.68 -14.38
CA ALA A 17 1.16 1.43 -13.74
C ALA A 17 0.09 1.00 -14.75
N TYR A 18 -0.82 0.15 -14.30
CA TYR A 18 -2.12 -0.05 -14.93
C TYR A 18 -3.12 0.98 -14.40
N TYR A 19 -3.99 1.42 -15.27
CA TYR A 19 -5.14 2.27 -14.97
C TYR A 19 -6.38 1.69 -15.62
N ALA A 20 -7.49 1.67 -14.90
CA ALA A 20 -8.79 1.37 -15.46
C ALA A 20 -9.88 2.22 -14.78
N SER A 21 -10.93 2.52 -15.54
CA SER A 21 -12.14 3.19 -15.07
C SER A 21 -13.36 2.54 -15.73
N PRO A 22 -14.60 2.82 -15.32
CA PRO A 22 -15.79 2.35 -16.02
C PRO A 22 -15.75 2.61 -17.52
N LYS A 23 -15.29 3.79 -17.92
CA LYS A 23 -15.18 4.17 -19.35
C LYS A 23 -14.18 3.31 -20.11
N THR A 24 -13.01 3.02 -19.53
CA THR A 24 -12.01 2.16 -20.20
C THR A 24 -12.52 0.73 -20.40
N LEU A 25 -13.55 0.32 -19.64
CA LEU A 25 -14.25 -0.97 -19.78
C LEU A 25 -15.50 -0.88 -20.66
N GLY A 26 -15.75 0.24 -21.33
CA GLY A 26 -16.93 0.44 -22.17
C GLY A 26 -18.26 0.58 -21.42
N LYS A 27 -18.22 0.92 -20.11
CA LYS A 27 -19.41 1.01 -19.23
C LYS A 27 -19.98 2.43 -19.06
N GLY A 28 -19.91 3.27 -20.06
CA GLY A 28 -20.48 4.62 -20.02
C GLY A 28 -19.46 5.71 -19.68
N GLY A 29 -19.96 6.92 -19.37
CA GLY A 29 -19.10 8.06 -19.05
C GLY A 29 -18.50 7.99 -17.66
N ASP A 30 -17.28 8.54 -17.51
CA ASP A 30 -16.65 8.75 -16.23
C ASP A 30 -16.81 10.23 -15.88
N ASP A 31 -17.83 10.56 -15.11
CA ASP A 31 -17.96 11.90 -14.56
C ASP A 31 -17.89 11.81 -13.03
N ASN A 32 -16.84 12.39 -12.47
CA ASN A 32 -16.68 12.50 -11.02
C ASN A 32 -16.71 11.14 -10.30
N VAL A 33 -16.02 10.11 -10.88
CA VAL A 33 -15.95 8.78 -10.28
C VAL A 33 -14.95 8.73 -9.12
N PRO A 34 -15.24 7.98 -8.06
CA PRO A 34 -14.26 7.79 -6.98
C PRO A 34 -13.04 7.01 -7.46
N GLY A 35 -11.91 7.18 -6.76
CA GLY A 35 -10.66 6.54 -7.10
C GLY A 35 -10.19 5.50 -6.09
N ILE A 36 -9.23 4.66 -6.52
CA ILE A 36 -8.50 3.76 -5.62
C ILE A 36 -7.07 3.53 -6.09
N VAL A 37 -6.14 3.57 -5.14
CA VAL A 37 -4.73 3.26 -5.32
C VAL A 37 -4.44 1.87 -4.77
N LEU A 38 -3.83 1.01 -5.59
CA LEU A 38 -3.64 -0.42 -5.35
C LEU A 38 -2.15 -0.76 -5.29
N VAL A 39 -1.67 -1.26 -4.15
CA VAL A 39 -0.24 -1.44 -3.86
C VAL A 39 0.09 -2.92 -3.71
N HIS A 40 0.93 -3.46 -4.60
CA HIS A 40 1.30 -4.89 -4.57
C HIS A 40 2.29 -5.24 -3.45
N GLY A 41 2.34 -6.53 -3.09
CA GLY A 41 3.26 -7.10 -2.13
C GLY A 41 4.63 -7.46 -2.70
N GLY A 42 5.46 -8.09 -1.88
CA GLY A 42 6.77 -8.60 -2.29
C GLY A 42 6.66 -9.64 -3.41
N GLY A 43 7.58 -9.58 -4.36
CA GLY A 43 7.55 -10.44 -5.54
C GLY A 43 6.40 -10.17 -6.50
N GLY A 44 5.56 -9.15 -6.22
CA GLY A 44 4.45 -8.74 -7.06
C GLY A 44 4.86 -7.83 -8.22
N THR A 45 3.88 -7.22 -8.84
CA THR A 45 3.98 -6.26 -9.92
C THR A 45 2.71 -5.41 -9.95
N ALA A 46 2.61 -4.46 -10.86
CA ALA A 46 1.32 -3.88 -11.19
C ALA A 46 0.38 -4.97 -11.74
N PHE A 47 -0.82 -5.11 -11.18
CA PHE A 47 -1.79 -6.12 -11.57
C PHE A 47 -2.95 -5.52 -12.35
N ALA A 48 -3.10 -5.89 -13.63
CA ALA A 48 -4.19 -5.40 -14.47
C ALA A 48 -5.57 -5.84 -13.96
N ASN A 49 -5.70 -7.09 -13.49
CA ASN A 49 -6.94 -7.62 -12.95
C ASN A 49 -7.44 -6.89 -11.70
N TRP A 50 -6.54 -6.27 -10.92
CA TRP A 50 -6.94 -5.48 -9.75
C TRP A 50 -7.62 -4.17 -10.16
N VAL A 51 -7.05 -3.45 -11.15
CA VAL A 51 -7.68 -2.21 -11.63
C VAL A 51 -9.02 -2.51 -12.33
N GLU A 52 -9.11 -3.62 -13.06
CA GLU A 52 -10.37 -4.04 -13.67
C GLU A 52 -11.46 -4.38 -12.65
N LEU A 53 -11.10 -5.06 -11.55
CA LEU A 53 -12.02 -5.41 -10.47
C LEU A 53 -12.71 -4.15 -9.92
N TRP A 54 -11.94 -3.11 -9.63
CA TRP A 54 -12.46 -1.86 -9.11
C TRP A 54 -13.17 -1.02 -10.17
N ALA A 55 -12.69 -1.03 -11.41
CA ALA A 55 -13.36 -0.35 -12.51
C ALA A 55 -14.74 -0.95 -12.82
N LYS A 56 -14.89 -2.28 -12.73
CA LYS A 56 -16.19 -2.97 -12.82
C LYS A 56 -17.18 -2.52 -11.73
N ARG A 57 -16.68 -2.05 -10.59
CA ARG A 57 -17.46 -1.52 -9.46
C ARG A 57 -17.70 -0.01 -9.54
N GLY A 58 -17.21 0.65 -10.60
CA GLY A 58 -17.43 2.09 -10.82
C GLY A 58 -16.39 2.98 -10.14
N TYR A 59 -15.16 2.51 -9.97
CA TYR A 59 -14.02 3.27 -9.47
C TYR A 59 -12.99 3.49 -10.57
N ALA A 60 -12.30 4.62 -10.56
CA ALA A 60 -11.05 4.78 -11.29
C ALA A 60 -9.92 4.17 -10.44
N ALA A 61 -9.20 3.22 -10.98
CA ALA A 61 -8.19 2.47 -10.24
C ALA A 61 -6.81 2.60 -10.87
N ILE A 62 -5.78 2.75 -10.05
CA ILE A 62 -4.37 2.73 -10.45
C ILE A 62 -3.60 1.69 -9.63
N ALA A 63 -2.82 0.84 -10.30
CA ALA A 63 -1.92 -0.13 -9.68
C ALA A 63 -0.52 0.05 -10.26
N MET A 64 0.46 0.44 -9.43
CA MET A 64 1.83 0.71 -9.86
C MET A 64 2.77 -0.46 -9.55
N ASP A 65 3.84 -0.55 -10.33
CA ASP A 65 4.99 -1.42 -10.05
C ASP A 65 5.96 -0.73 -9.08
N LEU A 66 6.43 -1.48 -8.09
CA LEU A 66 7.35 -0.99 -7.05
C LEU A 66 8.74 -1.67 -7.11
N ALA A 67 8.98 -2.43 -8.17
CA ALA A 67 10.25 -3.12 -8.41
C ALA A 67 11.07 -2.52 -9.56
N GLY A 68 10.62 -1.38 -10.10
CA GLY A 68 11.25 -0.73 -11.25
C GLY A 68 11.07 -1.50 -12.56
N CYS A 69 10.00 -2.29 -12.64
CA CYS A 69 9.65 -3.10 -13.80
C CYS A 69 8.48 -2.48 -14.58
N GLY A 70 8.36 -2.85 -15.83
CA GLY A 70 7.23 -2.57 -16.70
C GLY A 70 6.29 -3.75 -16.83
N GLU A 71 5.52 -3.75 -17.91
CA GLU A 71 4.61 -4.84 -18.26
C GLU A 71 5.35 -6.19 -18.31
N GLY A 72 4.69 -7.24 -17.84
CA GLY A 72 5.30 -8.58 -17.80
C GLY A 72 6.51 -8.70 -16.87
N ARG A 73 6.68 -7.79 -15.91
CA ARG A 73 7.80 -7.75 -14.95
C ARG A 73 9.19 -7.54 -15.61
N GLN A 74 9.22 -7.00 -16.81
CA GLN A 74 10.48 -6.68 -17.46
C GLN A 74 11.09 -5.42 -16.86
N ARG A 75 12.37 -5.50 -16.46
CA ARG A 75 13.08 -4.38 -15.89
C ARG A 75 13.07 -3.19 -16.86
N LEU A 76 12.61 -2.02 -16.38
CA LEU A 76 12.70 -0.78 -17.15
C LEU A 76 14.17 -0.29 -17.17
N PRO A 77 14.65 0.24 -18.30
CA PRO A 77 16.01 0.79 -18.38
C PRO A 77 16.21 2.00 -17.44
N ASP A 78 15.13 2.67 -17.10
CA ASP A 78 15.07 3.81 -16.19
C ASP A 78 14.14 3.53 -14.98
N GLY A 79 14.02 2.27 -14.57
CA GLY A 79 13.28 1.89 -13.37
C GLY A 79 14.03 2.28 -12.08
N GLY A 80 13.28 2.59 -11.03
CA GLY A 80 13.82 2.81 -9.67
C GLY A 80 14.47 1.54 -9.08
N PRO A 81 14.79 1.49 -7.77
CA PRO A 81 15.39 0.32 -7.13
C PRO A 81 14.49 -0.91 -7.25
N ASN A 82 15.08 -2.10 -7.24
CA ASN A 82 14.35 -3.36 -7.27
C ASN A 82 13.75 -3.68 -5.89
N GLN A 83 12.62 -4.40 -5.87
CA GLN A 83 12.01 -4.93 -4.65
C GLN A 83 12.66 -6.28 -4.29
N SER A 84 13.91 -6.27 -3.86
CA SER A 84 14.61 -7.43 -3.32
C SER A 84 14.94 -7.20 -1.84
N HIS A 85 15.17 -8.27 -1.07
CA HIS A 85 15.58 -8.14 0.32
C HIS A 85 16.86 -7.30 0.45
N THR A 86 17.80 -7.44 -0.47
CA THR A 86 19.00 -6.60 -0.50
C THR A 86 18.66 -5.12 -0.60
N GLU A 87 17.86 -4.72 -1.57
CA GLU A 87 17.47 -3.32 -1.78
C GLU A 87 16.59 -2.77 -0.65
N MET A 88 15.78 -3.63 -0.03
CA MET A 88 14.85 -3.23 1.03
C MET A 88 15.52 -3.08 2.40
N PHE A 89 16.59 -3.82 2.67
CA PHE A 89 17.23 -3.89 3.98
C PHE A 89 18.71 -3.47 3.96
N SER A 90 19.52 -4.01 3.05
CA SER A 90 20.98 -3.83 3.08
C SER A 90 21.43 -2.45 2.63
N THR A 91 20.57 -1.68 1.96
CA THR A 91 20.86 -0.30 1.52
C THR A 91 20.64 0.76 2.61
N ILE A 92 20.43 0.35 3.87
CA ILE A 92 20.08 1.29 4.96
C ILE A 92 21.15 2.36 5.21
N ASP A 93 22.40 2.11 4.85
CA ASP A 93 23.48 3.08 4.99
C ASP A 93 23.65 3.98 3.75
N GLU A 94 23.01 3.69 2.64
CA GLU A 94 22.96 4.58 1.48
C GLU A 94 22.14 5.86 1.77
N PRO A 95 22.29 6.93 0.97
CA PRO A 95 21.39 8.08 0.99
C PRO A 95 19.92 7.66 0.90
N LEU A 96 19.04 8.37 1.58
CA LEU A 96 17.60 8.03 1.62
C LEU A 96 16.97 7.89 0.24
N GLU A 97 17.32 8.79 -0.67
CA GLU A 97 16.86 8.84 -2.05
C GLU A 97 17.37 7.66 -2.92
N ASN A 98 18.21 6.80 -2.38
CA ASN A 98 18.65 5.56 -3.03
C ASN A 98 18.03 4.30 -2.42
N GLN A 99 17.28 4.42 -1.33
CA GLN A 99 16.65 3.29 -0.65
C GLN A 99 15.30 2.92 -1.26
N TRP A 100 15.01 1.61 -1.36
CA TRP A 100 13.77 1.14 -1.95
C TRP A 100 12.52 1.70 -1.26
N SER A 101 12.48 1.72 0.07
CA SER A 101 11.30 2.21 0.80
C SER A 101 10.97 3.67 0.50
N TYR A 102 11.99 4.53 0.29
CA TYR A 102 11.80 5.90 -0.15
C TYR A 102 11.09 5.96 -1.51
N HIS A 103 11.59 5.21 -2.49
CA HIS A 103 11.00 5.15 -3.83
C HIS A 103 9.59 4.56 -3.80
N ALA A 104 9.39 3.48 -3.05
CA ALA A 104 8.08 2.82 -2.98
C ALA A 104 7.01 3.76 -2.40
N VAL A 105 7.30 4.45 -1.29
CA VAL A 105 6.38 5.45 -0.71
C VAL A 105 6.14 6.59 -1.69
N ALA A 106 7.20 7.16 -2.27
CA ALA A 106 7.09 8.25 -3.22
C ALA A 106 6.28 7.87 -4.47
N ASN A 107 6.47 6.64 -4.97
CA ASN A 107 5.74 6.14 -6.14
C ASN A 107 4.24 5.98 -5.86
N VAL A 108 3.85 5.55 -4.66
CA VAL A 108 2.43 5.49 -4.27
C VAL A 108 1.84 6.90 -4.16
N VAL A 109 2.51 7.84 -3.51
CA VAL A 109 2.07 9.25 -3.37
C VAL A 109 1.96 9.95 -4.73
N ARG A 110 2.91 9.71 -5.64
CA ARG A 110 2.87 10.23 -7.02
C ARG A 110 1.77 9.59 -7.85
N GLY A 111 1.56 8.27 -7.70
CA GLY A 111 0.44 7.56 -8.33
C GLY A 111 -0.91 8.10 -7.86
N HIS A 112 -1.05 8.41 -6.57
CA HIS A 112 -2.21 9.10 -6.02
C HIS A 112 -2.39 10.49 -6.66
N SER A 113 -1.33 11.30 -6.72
CA SER A 113 -1.39 12.63 -7.34
C SER A 113 -1.74 12.56 -8.83
N LEU A 114 -1.23 11.55 -9.55
CA LEU A 114 -1.60 11.29 -10.94
C LEU A 114 -3.08 10.94 -11.07
N LEU A 115 -3.59 10.03 -10.24
CA LEU A 115 -5.00 9.64 -10.26
C LEU A 115 -5.91 10.84 -9.99
N ARG A 116 -5.54 11.70 -9.00
CA ARG A 116 -6.25 12.96 -8.69
C ARG A 116 -6.27 13.97 -9.85
N SER A 117 -5.32 13.90 -10.77
CA SER A 117 -5.22 14.84 -11.90
C SER A 117 -6.12 14.50 -13.08
N PHE A 118 -6.71 13.31 -13.09
CA PHE A 118 -7.61 12.91 -14.15
C PHE A 118 -8.97 13.61 -14.00
N LYS A 119 -9.45 14.22 -15.08
CA LYS A 119 -10.68 15.04 -15.08
C LYS A 119 -11.93 14.27 -14.66
N GLU A 120 -11.96 12.98 -14.96
CA GLU A 120 -13.04 12.07 -14.62
C GLU A 120 -13.06 11.63 -13.16
N VAL A 121 -11.95 11.83 -12.43
CA VAL A 121 -11.80 11.33 -11.05
C VAL A 121 -12.18 12.41 -10.04
N ASP A 122 -12.98 12.01 -9.04
CA ASP A 122 -13.22 12.82 -7.87
C ASP A 122 -11.98 12.80 -6.96
N ALA A 123 -11.25 13.89 -6.97
CA ALA A 123 -9.99 14.03 -6.24
C ALA A 123 -10.14 13.91 -4.70
N ASP A 124 -11.34 14.09 -4.16
CA ASP A 124 -11.60 14.06 -2.73
C ASP A 124 -12.20 12.71 -2.26
N ARG A 125 -12.39 11.75 -3.18
CA ARG A 125 -12.95 10.44 -2.91
C ARG A 125 -12.04 9.31 -3.41
N ILE A 126 -10.83 9.20 -2.83
CA ILE A 126 -9.83 8.19 -3.23
C ILE A 126 -9.45 7.32 -2.05
N ALA A 127 -9.54 6.00 -2.25
CA ALA A 127 -9.12 4.97 -1.30
C ALA A 127 -7.67 4.52 -1.54
N LEU A 128 -7.02 4.01 -0.50
CA LEU A 128 -5.72 3.36 -0.56
C LEU A 128 -5.81 1.94 -0.02
N THR A 129 -5.27 0.97 -0.74
CA THR A 129 -5.10 -0.39 -0.22
C THR A 129 -3.87 -1.06 -0.80
N GLY A 130 -3.33 -2.00 -0.05
CA GLY A 130 -2.19 -2.80 -0.49
C GLY A 130 -2.03 -4.05 0.35
N ILE A 131 -1.34 -5.04 -0.21
CA ILE A 131 -1.22 -6.37 0.34
C ILE A 131 0.23 -6.71 0.70
N SER A 132 0.47 -7.33 1.86
CA SER A 132 1.82 -7.73 2.31
C SER A 132 2.76 -6.52 2.40
N TRP A 133 3.85 -6.45 1.64
CA TRP A 133 4.65 -5.22 1.53
C TRP A 133 3.85 -4.02 1.05
N GLY A 134 2.80 -4.24 0.24
CA GLY A 134 1.85 -3.19 -0.10
C GLY A 134 1.00 -2.75 1.09
N GLY A 135 0.63 -3.66 1.99
CA GLY A 135 -0.02 -3.35 3.26
C GLY A 135 0.89 -2.57 4.21
N TYR A 136 2.17 -2.97 4.28
CA TYR A 136 3.22 -2.22 4.95
C TYR A 136 3.31 -0.77 4.41
N LEU A 137 3.38 -0.61 3.08
CA LEU A 137 3.40 0.71 2.44
C LEU A 137 2.09 1.48 2.68
N THR A 138 0.94 0.80 2.68
CA THR A 138 -0.35 1.42 3.00
C THR A 138 -0.33 2.05 4.39
N CYS A 139 0.25 1.39 5.39
CA CYS A 139 0.41 1.95 6.73
C CYS A 139 1.32 3.19 6.76
N ILE A 140 2.42 3.19 5.99
CA ILE A 140 3.32 4.36 5.92
C ILE A 140 2.62 5.51 5.19
N VAL A 141 2.06 5.23 4.01
CA VAL A 141 1.44 6.26 3.16
C VAL A 141 0.22 6.87 3.84
N ALA A 142 -0.62 6.09 4.54
CA ALA A 142 -1.73 6.63 5.32
C ALA A 142 -1.29 7.63 6.41
N GLY A 143 -0.06 7.48 6.92
CA GLY A 143 0.50 8.41 7.91
C GLY A 143 1.18 9.65 7.33
N VAL A 144 1.48 9.69 6.02
CA VAL A 144 2.20 10.81 5.37
C VAL A 144 1.39 11.52 4.29
N ASP A 145 0.30 10.91 3.79
CA ASP A 145 -0.59 11.49 2.78
C ASP A 145 -2.03 11.49 3.28
N ASP A 146 -2.48 12.61 3.82
CA ASP A 146 -3.81 12.79 4.42
C ASP A 146 -4.93 13.08 3.40
N ARG A 147 -4.63 13.04 2.11
CA ARG A 147 -5.60 13.27 1.02
C ARG A 147 -6.44 12.03 0.70
N PHE A 148 -6.12 10.86 1.25
CA PHE A 148 -6.93 9.66 1.09
C PHE A 148 -8.19 9.71 1.97
N THR A 149 -9.31 9.19 1.43
CA THR A 149 -10.58 9.09 2.15
C THR A 149 -10.60 7.92 3.13
N VAL A 150 -10.01 6.79 2.75
CA VAL A 150 -9.86 5.58 3.59
C VAL A 150 -8.58 4.84 3.25
N ALA A 151 -8.04 4.06 4.19
CA ALA A 151 -6.90 3.18 3.98
C ALA A 151 -7.18 1.75 4.48
N MET A 152 -6.74 0.76 3.71
CA MET A 152 -7.00 -0.66 4.02
C MET A 152 -5.72 -1.50 3.84
N PRO A 153 -4.84 -1.58 4.87
CA PRO A 153 -3.69 -2.47 4.84
C PRO A 153 -4.11 -3.94 5.01
N VAL A 154 -3.67 -4.80 4.09
CA VAL A 154 -3.81 -6.25 4.17
C VAL A 154 -2.50 -6.86 4.64
N TYR A 155 -2.52 -7.62 5.71
CA TYR A 155 -1.40 -8.19 6.49
C TYR A 155 -0.46 -7.11 7.04
N GLY A 156 0.12 -6.23 6.22
CA GLY A 156 1.19 -5.29 6.55
C GLY A 156 1.01 -4.55 7.86
N CYS A 157 2.07 -4.55 8.68
CA CYS A 157 2.10 -3.87 9.97
C CYS A 157 3.51 -3.36 10.32
N GLY A 158 3.64 -2.63 11.42
CA GLY A 158 4.91 -2.23 12.02
C GLY A 158 5.46 -3.25 13.01
N TYR A 159 6.46 -2.80 13.79
CA TYR A 159 7.18 -3.61 14.78
C TYR A 159 7.87 -4.84 14.18
N LEU A 160 8.36 -4.73 12.93
CA LEU A 160 8.88 -5.86 12.17
C LEU A 160 10.07 -6.56 12.84
N ARG A 161 10.92 -5.83 13.56
CA ARG A 161 12.08 -6.44 14.27
C ARG A 161 11.69 -7.30 15.47
N GLU A 162 10.46 -7.19 15.97
CA GLU A 162 10.08 -7.87 17.21
C GLU A 162 9.79 -9.36 16.96
N ASN A 163 8.95 -9.67 15.96
CA ASN A 163 8.52 -11.05 15.73
C ASN A 163 8.21 -11.41 14.28
N SER A 164 8.50 -10.55 13.29
CA SER A 164 8.28 -10.86 11.88
C SER A 164 9.25 -11.92 11.36
N VAL A 165 8.95 -12.47 10.17
CA VAL A 165 9.87 -13.38 9.46
C VAL A 165 11.25 -12.76 9.23
N TRP A 166 11.33 -11.45 9.04
CA TRP A 166 12.59 -10.72 8.81
C TRP A 166 13.44 -10.52 10.06
N LYS A 167 12.93 -10.82 11.25
CA LYS A 167 13.68 -10.67 12.51
C LYS A 167 15.05 -11.37 12.47
N LYS A 168 15.07 -12.62 12.02
CA LYS A 168 16.32 -13.40 11.93
C LYS A 168 17.01 -13.24 10.58
N GLU A 169 16.22 -13.22 9.51
CA GLU A 169 16.72 -13.27 8.15
C GLU A 169 17.41 -11.98 7.72
N GLU A 170 16.89 -10.83 8.17
CA GLU A 170 17.39 -9.52 7.77
C GLU A 170 17.90 -8.70 8.96
N PHE A 171 17.06 -8.42 9.95
CA PHE A 171 17.47 -7.61 11.10
C PHE A 171 18.55 -8.28 11.96
N GLY A 172 18.57 -9.61 12.03
CA GLY A 172 19.61 -10.36 12.72
C GLY A 172 21.00 -10.30 12.07
N LYS A 173 21.07 -9.87 10.81
CA LYS A 173 22.36 -9.65 10.09
C LYS A 173 22.84 -8.20 10.19
N MET A 174 22.01 -7.29 10.66
CA MET A 174 22.34 -5.88 10.82
C MET A 174 23.06 -5.63 12.14
N THR A 175 23.90 -4.59 12.17
CA THR A 175 24.32 -4.01 13.45
C THR A 175 23.13 -3.40 14.15
N GLN A 176 23.23 -3.22 15.47
CA GLN A 176 22.15 -2.56 16.24
C GLN A 176 21.82 -1.16 15.67
N SER A 177 22.85 -0.39 15.30
CA SER A 177 22.68 0.94 14.72
C SER A 177 21.92 0.92 13.38
N GLN A 178 22.22 -0.04 12.50
CA GLN A 178 21.50 -0.22 11.23
C GLN A 178 20.05 -0.61 11.45
N SER A 179 19.80 -1.57 12.34
CA SER A 179 18.43 -1.99 12.69
C SER A 179 17.63 -0.84 13.29
N ASP A 180 18.21 -0.06 14.19
CA ASP A 180 17.54 1.11 14.79
C ASP A 180 17.27 2.20 13.75
N LYS A 181 18.23 2.44 12.83
CA LYS A 181 18.06 3.38 11.72
C LYS A 181 16.92 2.94 10.79
N TRP A 182 16.89 1.65 10.42
CA TRP A 182 15.83 1.10 9.56
C TRP A 182 14.44 1.28 10.20
N HIS A 183 14.30 0.92 11.47
CA HIS A 183 13.01 1.06 12.17
C HIS A 183 12.58 2.51 12.36
N ARG A 184 13.53 3.41 12.60
CA ARG A 184 13.23 4.84 12.71
C ARG A 184 12.73 5.41 11.40
N LEU A 185 13.28 4.96 10.26
CA LEU A 185 13.00 5.50 8.94
C LEU A 185 11.84 4.80 8.23
N TRP A 186 11.70 3.48 8.40
CA TRP A 186 10.85 2.68 7.53
C TRP A 186 9.81 1.82 8.23
N ASP A 187 9.86 1.67 9.56
CA ASP A 187 8.84 0.87 10.24
C ASP A 187 7.48 1.57 10.23
N PRO A 188 6.39 0.91 9.76
CA PRO A 188 5.04 1.47 9.72
C PRO A 188 4.54 2.03 11.06
N SER A 189 5.03 1.50 12.19
CA SER A 189 4.65 2.00 13.51
C SER A 189 5.03 3.46 13.76
N ARG A 190 5.94 4.01 12.94
CA ARG A 190 6.37 5.41 13.02
C ARG A 190 5.42 6.37 12.31
N TYR A 191 4.52 5.85 11.47
CA TYR A 191 3.71 6.64 10.54
C TYR A 191 2.22 6.47 10.77
N ILE A 192 1.73 5.23 10.90
CA ILE A 192 0.28 4.92 10.89
C ILE A 192 -0.51 5.66 11.99
N GLY A 193 0.12 6.01 13.10
CA GLY A 193 -0.49 6.81 14.16
C GLY A 193 -0.88 8.22 13.75
N SER A 194 -0.32 8.74 12.64
CA SER A 194 -0.65 10.04 12.06
C SER A 194 -1.77 9.98 11.02
N ALA A 195 -2.29 8.79 10.69
CA ALA A 195 -3.39 8.62 9.75
C ALA A 195 -4.63 9.42 10.17
N LYS A 196 -5.18 10.21 9.26
CA LYS A 196 -6.38 11.05 9.50
C LYS A 196 -7.66 10.39 9.02
N MET A 197 -7.56 9.50 8.04
CA MET A 197 -8.69 8.79 7.47
C MET A 197 -9.05 7.55 8.30
N PRO A 198 -10.28 7.03 8.16
CA PRO A 198 -10.65 5.72 8.67
C PRO A 198 -9.76 4.61 8.10
N VAL A 199 -9.38 3.64 8.94
CA VAL A 199 -8.51 2.54 8.56
C VAL A 199 -9.19 1.20 8.80
N MET A 200 -9.21 0.32 7.80
CA MET A 200 -9.64 -1.07 7.95
C MET A 200 -8.44 -2.00 7.87
N PHE A 201 -8.20 -2.72 8.95
CA PHE A 201 -7.13 -3.71 9.06
C PHE A 201 -7.65 -5.11 8.72
N LEU A 202 -6.94 -5.82 7.82
CA LEU A 202 -7.26 -7.20 7.46
C LEU A 202 -6.01 -8.08 7.59
N ASN A 203 -6.11 -9.19 8.35
CA ASN A 203 -5.02 -10.15 8.53
C ASN A 203 -5.56 -11.56 8.79
N GLY A 204 -4.70 -12.56 8.59
CA GLY A 204 -4.94 -13.95 8.97
C GLY A 204 -4.39 -14.27 10.36
N THR A 205 -5.05 -15.17 11.08
CA THR A 205 -4.57 -15.63 12.41
C THR A 205 -3.24 -16.38 12.34
N ASN A 206 -2.85 -16.83 11.16
CA ASN A 206 -1.68 -17.66 10.87
C ASN A 206 -0.67 -16.98 9.95
N ASP A 207 -0.72 -15.65 9.82
CA ASP A 207 0.21 -14.94 8.93
C ASP A 207 1.67 -15.16 9.37
N PHE A 208 2.48 -15.69 8.46
CA PHE A 208 3.87 -16.04 8.75
C PHE A 208 4.80 -14.83 8.74
N ALA A 209 4.43 -13.78 7.99
CA ALA A 209 5.27 -12.61 7.78
C ALA A 209 4.95 -11.47 8.77
N TYR A 210 3.66 -11.25 9.02
CA TYR A 210 3.14 -10.15 9.85
C TYR A 210 2.35 -10.73 11.03
N PRO A 211 3.03 -11.13 12.12
CA PRO A 211 2.42 -11.83 13.23
C PRO A 211 1.40 -10.98 13.99
N MET A 212 0.40 -11.64 14.57
CA MET A 212 -0.75 -11.00 15.20
C MET A 212 -0.40 -10.07 16.37
N ASP A 213 0.68 -10.31 17.09
CA ASP A 213 1.13 -9.43 18.18
C ASP A 213 1.64 -8.09 17.67
N SER A 214 2.50 -8.08 16.63
CA SER A 214 2.96 -6.87 15.96
C SER A 214 1.80 -6.16 15.25
N TYR A 215 0.90 -6.93 14.65
CA TYR A 215 -0.30 -6.41 14.00
C TYR A 215 -1.21 -5.70 15.00
N ALA A 216 -1.53 -6.32 16.13
CA ALA A 216 -2.37 -5.73 17.17
C ALA A 216 -1.75 -4.44 17.76
N LYS A 217 -0.41 -4.40 17.94
CA LYS A 217 0.29 -3.17 18.34
C LYS A 217 0.13 -2.06 17.31
N THR A 218 0.27 -2.39 16.03
CA THR A 218 0.12 -1.43 14.93
C THR A 218 -1.29 -0.86 14.88
N CYS A 219 -2.31 -1.70 14.99
CA CYS A 219 -3.70 -1.29 15.01
C CYS A 219 -4.03 -0.30 16.16
N LYS A 220 -3.38 -0.46 17.32
CA LYS A 220 -3.58 0.43 18.48
C LYS A 220 -3.05 1.85 18.25
N LEU A 221 -2.12 2.04 17.31
CA LEU A 221 -1.55 3.36 17.02
C LEU A 221 -2.55 4.29 16.33
N VAL A 222 -3.47 3.77 15.53
CA VAL A 222 -4.50 4.59 14.86
C VAL A 222 -5.43 5.19 15.90
N GLN A 223 -5.55 6.51 15.91
CA GLN A 223 -6.40 7.24 16.87
C GLN A 223 -7.83 7.43 16.35
N GLY A 224 -8.02 7.47 15.03
CA GLY A 224 -9.30 7.64 14.37
C GLY A 224 -10.14 6.37 14.29
N GLU A 225 -11.17 6.42 13.46
CA GLU A 225 -12.03 5.27 13.18
C GLU A 225 -11.25 4.12 12.57
N LYS A 226 -11.53 2.92 13.06
CA LYS A 226 -10.86 1.71 12.60
C LYS A 226 -11.76 0.48 12.70
N ASN A 227 -11.68 -0.35 11.69
CA ASN A 227 -12.34 -1.66 11.60
C ASN A 227 -11.30 -2.76 11.49
N TYR A 228 -11.71 -3.97 11.82
CA TYR A 228 -10.85 -5.16 11.78
C TYR A 228 -11.56 -6.29 11.07
N SER A 229 -10.85 -6.99 10.17
CA SER A 229 -11.22 -8.30 9.65
C SER A 229 -10.07 -9.27 9.92
N ILE A 230 -10.24 -10.13 10.93
CA ILE A 230 -9.27 -11.16 11.27
C ILE A 230 -9.82 -12.50 10.83
N GLN A 231 -9.22 -13.07 9.79
CA GLN A 231 -9.69 -14.29 9.16
C GLN A 231 -8.94 -15.51 9.71
N LEU A 232 -9.68 -16.56 10.00
CA LEU A 232 -9.10 -17.84 10.46
C LEU A 232 -8.35 -18.49 9.29
N GLN A 233 -7.07 -18.81 9.48
CA GLN A 233 -6.21 -19.49 8.50
C GLN A 233 -6.25 -18.86 7.10
N MET A 234 -6.24 -17.52 7.04
CA MET A 234 -6.19 -16.79 5.79
C MET A 234 -4.89 -17.09 5.04
N GLN A 235 -5.00 -17.37 3.75
CA GLN A 235 -3.84 -17.56 2.90
C GLN A 235 -3.10 -16.21 2.67
N HIS A 236 -1.77 -16.22 2.82
CA HIS A 236 -0.93 -15.08 2.44
C HIS A 236 -0.60 -15.18 0.95
N GLY A 237 -1.02 -14.20 0.17
CA GLY A 237 -0.80 -14.15 -1.28
C GLY A 237 -1.30 -12.85 -1.90
N HIS A 238 -1.19 -12.72 -3.21
CA HIS A 238 -1.73 -11.57 -3.96
C HIS A 238 -3.23 -11.75 -4.22
N ILE A 239 -4.00 -11.99 -3.16
CA ILE A 239 -5.45 -12.10 -3.18
C ILE A 239 -6.01 -10.69 -2.93
N PHE A 240 -6.95 -10.24 -3.76
CA PHE A 240 -7.43 -8.86 -3.69
C PHE A 240 -8.95 -8.74 -3.76
N ASP A 241 -9.66 -9.82 -3.56
CA ASP A 241 -11.14 -9.87 -3.53
C ASP A 241 -11.60 -10.12 -2.09
N PHE A 242 -11.81 -9.04 -1.35
CA PHE A 242 -12.29 -9.06 0.02
C PHE A 242 -13.62 -8.32 0.10
N PRO A 243 -14.75 -9.03 0.31
CA PRO A 243 -16.08 -8.40 0.36
C PRO A 243 -16.16 -7.24 1.35
N GLU A 244 -15.52 -7.35 2.51
CA GLU A 244 -15.50 -6.31 3.54
C GLU A 244 -14.82 -5.02 3.09
N PHE A 245 -13.85 -5.09 2.17
CA PHE A 245 -13.21 -3.88 1.63
C PHE A 245 -14.17 -3.06 0.79
N PHE A 246 -14.98 -3.73 -0.01
CA PHE A 246 -15.97 -3.04 -0.83
C PHE A 246 -17.00 -2.34 0.04
N LEU A 247 -17.46 -3.00 1.11
CA LEU A 247 -18.40 -2.40 2.07
C LEU A 247 -17.76 -1.21 2.78
N PHE A 248 -16.51 -1.34 3.24
CA PHE A 248 -15.80 -0.27 3.93
C PHE A 248 -15.56 0.94 3.02
N VAL A 249 -15.10 0.72 1.80
CA VAL A 249 -14.87 1.80 0.83
C VAL A 249 -16.20 2.48 0.48
N ASP A 250 -17.25 1.70 0.18
CA ASP A 250 -18.57 2.26 -0.17
C ASP A 250 -19.20 3.04 0.98
N GLN A 251 -18.97 2.64 2.25
CA GLN A 251 -19.45 3.39 3.42
C GLN A 251 -18.95 4.84 3.41
N TYR A 252 -17.65 5.06 3.22
CA TYR A 252 -17.06 6.40 3.32
C TYR A 252 -17.05 7.16 1.99
N ILE A 253 -16.91 6.48 0.89
CA ILE A 253 -16.79 7.11 -0.44
C ILE A 253 -18.14 7.33 -1.10
N ARG A 254 -19.10 6.40 -0.92
CA ARG A 254 -20.44 6.45 -1.53
C ARG A 254 -21.57 6.65 -0.55
N LYS A 255 -21.28 6.87 0.74
CA LYS A 255 -22.27 6.94 1.81
C LYS A 255 -23.13 5.67 1.88
N GLY A 256 -22.50 4.52 1.69
CA GLY A 256 -23.13 3.20 1.79
C GLY A 256 -23.53 2.85 3.22
N THR A 257 -24.06 1.63 3.39
CA THR A 257 -24.47 1.14 4.71
C THR A 257 -23.28 1.09 5.67
N PRO A 258 -23.37 1.69 6.87
CA PRO A 258 -22.30 1.64 7.85
C PRO A 258 -21.99 0.20 8.27
N MET A 259 -20.70 -0.13 8.33
CA MET A 259 -20.25 -1.37 8.92
C MET A 259 -20.38 -1.35 10.44
N PRO A 260 -20.60 -2.50 11.09
CA PRO A 260 -20.59 -2.58 12.53
C PRO A 260 -19.27 -2.07 13.11
N LEU A 261 -19.35 -1.18 14.08
CA LEU A 261 -18.18 -0.77 14.87
C LEU A 261 -18.11 -1.65 16.11
N VAL A 262 -16.93 -2.19 16.41
CA VAL A 262 -16.69 -2.84 17.68
C VAL A 262 -16.62 -1.74 18.75
N ALA A 263 -17.64 -1.63 19.58
CA ALA A 263 -17.59 -0.73 20.72
C ALA A 263 -16.40 -1.10 21.61
N ARG A 264 -15.67 -0.09 22.10
CA ARG A 264 -14.64 -0.35 23.11
C ARG A 264 -15.35 -0.94 24.32
N PRO A 265 -14.82 -2.03 24.92
CA PRO A 265 -15.35 -2.53 26.18
C PRO A 265 -15.22 -1.50 27.28
#